data_9f35786a2ac379c72eda4b27882df674
#
_entry.id   9f35786a2ac379c72eda4b27882df674
#
_cell.length_a   1.000
_cell.length_b   1.000
_cell.length_c   1.000
_cell.angle_alpha   90.00
_cell.angle_beta   90.00
_cell.angle_gamma   90.00
#
_symmetry.space_group_name_H-M   'P 1'
#
loop_
_entity.id
_entity.type
_entity.pdbx_description
1 polymer ?
#
loop_
_entity_poly.entity_id
_entity_poly.type
_entity_poly.pdbx_seq_one_letter_code
_entity_poly.pdbx_strand_id
1 'polypeptide(L)'
;MRFPEFSGEWERDSLMNIASISKGSGISKEQLSDSGLPCILYGELYTKYKSEVITDIYSKTDIETKGLVSSMANDVIIPCSGEAAIEIATARCVPMSNILLGGDLNIIRLNGHDGRFFAYQLNGKRKIDIAKVAQGVSVVHLYGEHLKKINVVYPSFAEQNKIAQLLSLIDERIVTQNKIIEDLKKLKVAITQKISKDNSNRKVMLSELLTERYEKNKDLYPVHSVSVSEGIINQVDFLGRSFAANDISNYNVVCCGDIVYTKSPTGDFPYGIVKMSSIDTKVSVSPLYGVYHPSSEYVGIYLHNYFSNSLNAKNYLHKLIQKGAKNTINITNKRFLENEISLPIETLLKEYSLFISAFDLKIKSEQKALLLLQKQKEYLLQQMFI
;
A
#
# COMPACT_ATOMS: atom_id res chain seq x y z
N MET A 1 -6.15 -10.04 -27.83
CA MET A 1 -5.46 -8.88 -28.49
C MET A 1 -4.10 -9.36 -28.98
N ARG A 2 -3.67 -8.98 -30.18
CA ARG A 2 -2.42 -9.44 -30.79
C ARG A 2 -1.77 -8.30 -31.56
N PHE A 3 -0.45 -8.27 -31.64
CA PHE A 3 0.27 -7.34 -32.49
C PHE A 3 0.06 -7.69 -33.97
N PRO A 4 -0.23 -6.71 -34.85
CA PRO A 4 -0.62 -6.98 -36.24
C PRO A 4 0.48 -7.59 -37.11
N GLU A 5 1.74 -7.44 -36.74
CA GLU A 5 2.88 -8.01 -37.48
C GLU A 5 3.10 -9.50 -37.23
N PHE A 6 2.41 -10.10 -36.26
CA PHE A 6 2.50 -11.53 -35.99
C PHE A 6 1.30 -12.28 -36.52
N SER A 7 1.57 -13.37 -37.25
CA SER A 7 0.60 -14.30 -37.79
C SER A 7 0.95 -15.73 -37.36
N GLY A 8 0.08 -16.67 -37.59
CA GLY A 8 0.25 -18.06 -37.19
C GLY A 8 -0.49 -18.40 -35.89
N GLU A 9 -0.66 -19.66 -35.64
CA GLU A 9 -1.35 -20.14 -34.44
C GLU A 9 -0.40 -20.15 -33.23
N TRP A 10 -0.96 -20.01 -32.06
CA TRP A 10 -0.23 -20.21 -30.81
C TRP A 10 -0.17 -21.70 -30.49
N GLU A 11 0.99 -22.17 -30.11
CA GLU A 11 1.21 -23.52 -29.65
C GLU A 11 0.61 -23.73 -28.26
N ARG A 12 0.16 -24.95 -28.00
CA ARG A 12 -0.37 -25.36 -26.70
C ARG A 12 0.42 -26.57 -26.20
N ASP A 13 0.95 -26.46 -24.99
CA ASP A 13 1.70 -27.55 -24.39
C ASP A 13 1.57 -27.53 -22.85
N SER A 14 2.09 -28.54 -22.18
CA SER A 14 2.28 -28.54 -20.73
C SER A 14 3.66 -28.00 -20.35
N LEU A 15 3.78 -27.44 -19.16
CA LEU A 15 5.08 -26.97 -18.65
C LEU A 15 6.12 -28.08 -18.62
N MET A 16 5.70 -29.34 -18.48
CA MET A 16 6.60 -30.50 -18.49
C MET A 16 7.40 -30.62 -19.80
N ASN A 17 6.82 -30.26 -20.93
CA ASN A 17 7.45 -30.43 -22.23
C ASN A 17 8.37 -29.26 -22.62
N ILE A 18 8.13 -28.08 -22.04
CA ILE A 18 8.86 -26.85 -22.40
C ILE A 18 9.79 -26.33 -21.29
N ALA A 19 9.78 -26.98 -20.13
CA ALA A 19 10.60 -26.53 -18.99
C ALA A 19 11.09 -27.69 -18.12
N SER A 20 12.22 -27.51 -17.47
CA SER A 20 12.61 -28.30 -16.32
C SER A 20 12.16 -27.60 -15.04
N ILE A 21 11.64 -28.37 -14.07
CA ILE A 21 11.19 -27.83 -12.78
C ILE A 21 12.04 -28.45 -11.67
N SER A 22 12.66 -27.59 -10.87
CA SER A 22 13.49 -27.94 -9.73
C SER A 22 13.08 -27.13 -8.50
N LYS A 23 13.74 -27.38 -7.36
CA LYS A 23 13.54 -26.62 -6.13
C LYS A 23 14.77 -25.79 -5.80
N GLY A 24 14.55 -24.67 -5.12
CA GLY A 24 15.60 -23.90 -4.46
C GLY A 24 16.21 -24.67 -3.29
N SER A 25 17.27 -24.16 -2.74
CA SER A 25 17.98 -24.72 -1.57
C SER A 25 17.72 -23.90 -0.32
N GLY A 26 17.85 -24.55 0.84
CA GLY A 26 17.53 -23.92 2.13
C GLY A 26 18.43 -22.71 2.44
N ILE A 27 17.83 -21.53 2.41
CA ILE A 27 18.38 -20.31 3.02
C ILE A 27 17.29 -19.83 3.97
N SER A 28 17.58 -19.76 5.27
CA SER A 28 16.62 -19.28 6.26
C SER A 28 16.66 -17.76 6.39
N LYS A 29 15.61 -17.18 7.00
CA LYS A 29 15.52 -15.74 7.21
C LYS A 29 16.62 -15.23 8.15
N GLU A 30 17.07 -16.07 9.09
CA GLU A 30 18.12 -15.78 10.06
C GLU A 30 19.52 -15.77 9.42
N GLN A 31 19.65 -16.33 8.22
CA GLN A 31 20.90 -16.37 7.43
C GLN A 31 21.03 -15.21 6.45
N LEU A 32 20.09 -14.25 6.49
CA LEU A 32 20.23 -13.01 5.73
C LEU A 32 21.26 -12.10 6.37
N SER A 33 22.01 -11.38 5.52
CA SER A 33 23.07 -10.48 5.88
C SER A 33 22.99 -9.19 5.07
N ASP A 34 23.58 -8.09 5.57
CA ASP A 34 23.71 -6.83 4.83
C ASP A 34 24.75 -6.92 3.72
N SER A 35 25.64 -7.93 3.77
CA SER A 35 26.71 -8.18 2.81
C SER A 35 26.60 -9.59 2.21
N GLY A 36 27.43 -9.90 1.21
CA GLY A 36 27.48 -11.22 0.59
C GLY A 36 26.75 -11.33 -0.73
N LEU A 37 26.35 -12.54 -1.08
CA LEU A 37 25.72 -12.85 -2.39
C LEU A 37 24.23 -12.54 -2.38
N PRO A 38 23.68 -12.03 -3.51
CA PRO A 38 22.27 -11.76 -3.63
C PRO A 38 21.45 -13.05 -3.57
N CYS A 39 20.33 -13.00 -2.84
CA CYS A 39 19.44 -14.14 -2.69
C CYS A 39 17.97 -13.73 -2.72
N ILE A 40 17.09 -14.68 -3.04
CA ILE A 40 15.63 -14.53 -3.02
C ILE A 40 15.04 -15.62 -2.15
N LEU A 41 14.22 -15.22 -1.15
CA LEU A 41 13.43 -16.14 -0.32
C LEU A 41 11.96 -16.16 -0.80
N TYR A 42 11.29 -17.31 -0.62
CA TYR A 42 9.90 -17.45 -1.07
C TYR A 42 8.94 -16.41 -0.50
N GLY A 43 9.10 -16.04 0.77
CA GLY A 43 8.26 -15.03 1.42
C GLY A 43 8.40 -13.63 0.83
N GLU A 44 9.51 -13.33 0.14
CA GLU A 44 9.73 -12.05 -0.51
C GLU A 44 8.89 -11.87 -1.78
N LEU A 45 8.46 -12.98 -2.40
CA LEU A 45 7.56 -12.94 -3.57
C LEU A 45 6.19 -12.36 -3.21
N TYR A 46 5.79 -12.43 -1.95
CA TYR A 46 4.54 -11.82 -1.44
C TYR A 46 4.73 -10.38 -0.94
N THR A 47 5.87 -10.10 -0.32
CA THR A 47 6.09 -8.88 0.46
C THR A 47 6.87 -7.81 -0.29
N LYS A 48 7.95 -8.19 -0.99
CA LYS A 48 8.89 -7.27 -1.63
C LYS A 48 8.68 -7.13 -3.13
N TYR A 49 8.49 -8.24 -3.84
CA TYR A 49 8.40 -8.24 -5.30
C TYR A 49 6.95 -8.06 -5.76
N LYS A 50 6.65 -6.91 -6.38
CA LYS A 50 5.29 -6.57 -6.84
C LYS A 50 5.10 -6.76 -8.35
N SER A 51 6.16 -6.62 -9.14
CA SER A 51 6.15 -6.84 -10.59
C SER A 51 6.44 -8.31 -10.93
N GLU A 52 5.96 -8.77 -12.07
CA GLU A 52 6.20 -10.12 -12.57
C GLU A 52 7.67 -10.35 -12.97
N VAL A 53 8.40 -9.29 -13.27
CA VAL A 53 9.84 -9.33 -13.56
C VAL A 53 10.59 -8.69 -12.40
N ILE A 54 11.55 -9.43 -11.84
CA ILE A 54 12.40 -8.96 -10.76
C ILE A 54 13.51 -8.09 -11.34
N THR A 55 13.55 -6.81 -10.97
CA THR A 55 14.59 -5.86 -11.39
C THR A 55 15.69 -5.69 -10.36
N ASP A 56 15.32 -5.74 -9.08
CA ASP A 56 16.22 -5.49 -7.96
C ASP A 56 16.20 -6.65 -6.97
N ILE A 57 17.37 -6.98 -6.40
CA ILE A 57 17.47 -8.01 -5.37
C ILE A 57 17.65 -7.33 -4.00
N TYR A 58 16.72 -7.57 -3.11
CA TYR A 58 16.65 -6.89 -1.81
C TYR A 58 17.41 -7.58 -0.69
N SER A 59 17.68 -8.89 -0.82
CA SER A 59 18.30 -9.68 0.24
C SER A 59 19.63 -10.25 -0.18
N LYS A 60 20.52 -10.42 0.79
CA LYS A 60 21.85 -11.04 0.62
C LYS A 60 22.08 -12.05 1.71
N THR A 61 23.04 -12.94 1.48
CA THR A 61 23.50 -13.92 2.43
C THR A 61 25.01 -14.13 2.31
N ASP A 62 25.68 -14.39 3.40
CA ASP A 62 27.13 -14.66 3.46
C ASP A 62 27.45 -16.13 3.81
N ILE A 63 26.43 -17.01 3.78
CA ILE A 63 26.62 -18.43 4.02
C ILE A 63 27.43 -19.09 2.90
N GLU A 64 28.05 -20.23 3.23
CA GLU A 64 28.79 -21.04 2.26
C GLU A 64 27.85 -21.49 1.11
N THR A 65 28.28 -21.30 -0.12
CA THR A 65 27.46 -21.55 -1.33
C THR A 65 27.40 -23.02 -1.77
N LYS A 66 28.20 -23.89 -1.13
CA LYS A 66 28.24 -25.30 -1.49
C LYS A 66 26.88 -25.97 -1.29
N GLY A 67 26.33 -26.49 -2.37
CA GLY A 67 25.01 -27.13 -2.38
C GLY A 67 23.82 -26.17 -2.50
N LEU A 68 24.07 -24.87 -2.60
CA LEU A 68 23.01 -23.88 -2.88
C LEU A 68 22.66 -23.85 -4.38
N VAL A 69 21.39 -23.55 -4.65
CA VAL A 69 20.87 -23.41 -6.01
C VAL A 69 20.86 -21.94 -6.40
N SER A 70 21.41 -21.64 -7.57
CA SER A 70 21.38 -20.28 -8.15
C SER A 70 20.51 -20.22 -9.40
N SER A 71 19.98 -19.03 -9.68
CA SER A 71 19.22 -18.74 -10.88
C SER A 71 20.10 -18.83 -12.13
N MET A 72 19.50 -19.26 -13.22
CA MET A 72 19.92 -18.91 -14.56
C MET A 72 19.05 -17.76 -15.06
N ALA A 73 19.62 -16.90 -15.89
CA ALA A 73 18.86 -15.83 -16.50
C ALA A 73 17.57 -16.36 -17.13
N ASN A 74 16.45 -15.69 -16.90
CA ASN A 74 15.15 -16.06 -17.44
C ASN A 74 14.42 -17.20 -16.70
N ASP A 75 14.93 -17.68 -15.56
CA ASP A 75 14.18 -18.60 -14.69
C ASP A 75 12.89 -17.95 -14.19
N VAL A 76 11.82 -18.74 -14.09
CA VAL A 76 10.57 -18.32 -13.43
C VAL A 76 10.45 -19.04 -12.10
N ILE A 77 10.22 -18.28 -11.03
CA ILE A 77 10.11 -18.82 -9.67
C ILE A 77 8.68 -18.67 -9.14
N ILE A 78 8.21 -19.70 -8.42
CA ILE A 78 6.89 -19.73 -7.77
C ILE A 78 7.07 -20.31 -6.36
N PRO A 79 6.42 -19.75 -5.30
CA PRO A 79 6.48 -20.32 -3.95
C PRO A 79 5.99 -21.78 -3.90
N CYS A 80 6.61 -22.60 -3.03
CA CYS A 80 6.13 -23.96 -2.74
C CYS A 80 5.09 -23.98 -1.61
N SER A 81 5.04 -22.95 -0.74
CA SER A 81 4.14 -22.87 0.40
C SER A 81 3.57 -21.48 0.60
N GLY A 82 2.38 -21.39 1.21
CA GLY A 82 1.69 -20.13 1.48
C GLY A 82 0.41 -20.33 2.30
N GLU A 83 -0.28 -19.24 2.61
CA GLU A 83 -1.50 -19.26 3.42
C GLU A 83 -2.75 -19.52 2.56
N ALA A 84 -2.77 -19.07 1.30
CA ALA A 84 -3.90 -19.22 0.40
C ALA A 84 -3.47 -19.72 -0.98
N ALA A 85 -4.29 -20.59 -1.59
CA ALA A 85 -4.01 -21.18 -2.90
C ALA A 85 -3.84 -20.14 -4.02
N ILE A 86 -4.60 -19.06 -3.99
CA ILE A 86 -4.50 -17.98 -5.00
C ILE A 86 -3.24 -17.14 -4.81
N GLU A 87 -2.74 -17.01 -3.58
CA GLU A 87 -1.53 -16.26 -3.29
C GLU A 87 -0.27 -17.05 -3.67
N ILE A 88 -0.25 -18.36 -3.38
CA ILE A 88 0.87 -19.22 -3.74
C ILE A 88 1.06 -19.30 -5.27
N ALA A 89 0.01 -19.09 -6.06
CA ALA A 89 0.06 -19.00 -7.51
C ALA A 89 0.65 -17.64 -7.98
N THR A 90 1.82 -17.28 -7.46
CA THR A 90 2.51 -16.03 -7.76
C THR A 90 3.86 -16.31 -8.43
N ALA A 91 3.91 -16.13 -9.75
CA ALA A 91 5.11 -16.32 -10.55
C ALA A 91 5.95 -15.05 -10.67
N ARG A 92 7.28 -15.18 -10.65
CA ARG A 92 8.22 -14.09 -10.91
C ARG A 92 9.32 -14.56 -11.84
N CYS A 93 9.64 -13.78 -12.86
CA CYS A 93 10.81 -14.00 -13.71
C CYS A 93 12.06 -13.39 -13.06
N VAL A 94 13.14 -14.14 -13.00
CA VAL A 94 14.47 -13.71 -12.57
C VAL A 94 15.34 -13.55 -13.80
N PRO A 95 15.50 -12.33 -14.34
CA PRO A 95 16.26 -12.12 -15.58
C PRO A 95 17.79 -12.21 -15.38
N MET A 96 18.27 -12.29 -14.13
CA MET A 96 19.68 -12.36 -13.78
C MET A 96 20.11 -13.79 -13.45
N SER A 97 21.34 -14.15 -13.81
CA SER A 97 22.00 -15.38 -13.35
C SER A 97 22.71 -15.16 -12.01
N ASN A 98 23.00 -16.27 -11.32
CA ASN A 98 23.79 -16.31 -10.09
C ASN A 98 23.12 -15.64 -8.87
N ILE A 99 21.81 -15.55 -8.84
CA ILE A 99 21.04 -15.18 -7.67
C ILE A 99 20.72 -16.46 -6.90
N LEU A 100 21.08 -16.53 -5.62
CA LEU A 100 20.79 -17.69 -4.78
C LEU A 100 19.27 -17.78 -4.54
N LEU A 101 18.71 -18.96 -4.80
CA LEU A 101 17.27 -19.22 -4.66
C LEU A 101 17.02 -20.08 -3.44
N GLY A 102 16.36 -19.48 -2.43
CA GLY A 102 16.06 -20.10 -1.16
C GLY A 102 15.13 -21.31 -1.26
N GLY A 103 15.04 -22.09 -0.18
CA GLY A 103 14.07 -23.18 -0.06
C GLY A 103 12.63 -22.69 -0.25
N ASP A 104 11.72 -23.63 -0.45
CA ASP A 104 10.30 -23.36 -0.72
C ASP A 104 10.03 -22.50 -1.98
N LEU A 105 10.94 -22.54 -2.96
CA LEU A 105 10.77 -22.02 -4.31
C LEU A 105 10.76 -23.16 -5.32
N ASN A 106 9.72 -23.22 -6.16
CA ASN A 106 9.77 -23.95 -7.42
C ASN A 106 10.47 -23.08 -8.46
N ILE A 107 11.42 -23.65 -9.20
CA ILE A 107 12.18 -22.98 -10.26
C ILE A 107 11.79 -23.63 -11.59
N ILE A 108 11.18 -22.86 -12.46
CA ILE A 108 10.77 -23.26 -13.80
C ILE A 108 11.80 -22.70 -14.77
N ARG A 109 12.63 -23.55 -15.32
CA ARG A 109 13.66 -23.21 -16.31
C ARG A 109 13.17 -23.58 -17.69
N LEU A 110 12.85 -22.57 -18.47
CA LEU A 110 12.23 -22.70 -19.79
C LEU A 110 13.28 -22.99 -20.88
N ASN A 111 12.94 -23.85 -21.81
CA ASN A 111 13.81 -24.25 -22.95
C ASN A 111 13.44 -23.40 -24.19
N GLY A 112 14.23 -22.37 -24.48
CA GLY A 112 14.03 -21.55 -25.69
C GLY A 112 12.83 -20.57 -25.64
N HIS A 113 12.30 -20.27 -24.46
CA HIS A 113 11.16 -19.37 -24.26
C HIS A 113 11.50 -18.17 -23.38
N ASP A 114 10.70 -17.11 -23.44
CA ASP A 114 10.86 -15.91 -22.62
C ASP A 114 10.19 -16.06 -21.24
N GLY A 115 10.98 -16.13 -20.17
CA GLY A 115 10.49 -16.29 -18.80
C GLY A 115 9.58 -15.14 -18.32
N ARG A 116 9.79 -13.94 -18.83
CA ARG A 116 8.91 -12.80 -18.52
C ARG A 116 7.51 -13.03 -19.07
N PHE A 117 7.40 -13.50 -20.33
CA PHE A 117 6.13 -13.85 -20.94
C PHE A 117 5.39 -14.90 -20.11
N PHE A 118 6.08 -15.95 -19.68
CA PHE A 118 5.47 -17.00 -18.87
C PHE A 118 5.12 -16.51 -17.45
N ALA A 119 5.94 -15.66 -16.82
CA ALA A 119 5.58 -15.07 -15.54
C ALA A 119 4.25 -14.27 -15.64
N TYR A 120 4.06 -13.49 -16.69
CA TYR A 120 2.81 -12.78 -16.94
C TYR A 120 1.64 -13.74 -17.22
N GLN A 121 1.82 -14.76 -18.04
CA GLN A 121 0.77 -15.72 -18.34
C GLN A 121 0.34 -16.50 -17.09
N LEU A 122 1.32 -16.96 -16.28
CA LEU A 122 1.07 -17.73 -15.06
C LEU A 122 0.36 -16.89 -14.00
N ASN A 123 0.67 -15.59 -13.87
CA ASN A 123 -0.04 -14.66 -12.98
C ASN A 123 -1.40 -14.20 -13.52
N GLY A 124 -1.60 -14.23 -14.82
CA GLY A 124 -2.85 -13.87 -15.49
C GLY A 124 -3.76 -15.09 -15.70
N LYS A 125 -3.85 -15.54 -16.95
CA LYS A 125 -4.79 -16.62 -17.37
C LYS A 125 -4.60 -17.94 -16.63
N ARG A 126 -3.39 -18.29 -16.19
CA ARG A 126 -3.09 -19.59 -15.57
C ARG A 126 -3.08 -19.55 -14.03
N LYS A 127 -3.26 -18.39 -13.44
CA LYS A 127 -3.23 -18.23 -11.98
C LYS A 127 -4.24 -19.13 -11.26
N ILE A 128 -5.45 -19.21 -11.78
CA ILE A 128 -6.52 -20.06 -11.22
C ILE A 128 -6.18 -21.54 -11.42
N ASP A 129 -5.59 -21.92 -12.56
CA ASP A 129 -5.20 -23.30 -12.82
C ASP A 129 -4.11 -23.76 -11.86
N ILE A 130 -3.12 -22.90 -11.56
CA ILE A 130 -2.09 -23.15 -10.56
C ILE A 130 -2.72 -23.26 -9.16
N ALA A 131 -3.61 -22.34 -8.80
CA ALA A 131 -4.28 -22.37 -7.50
C ALA A 131 -5.10 -23.65 -7.27
N LYS A 132 -5.74 -24.19 -8.31
CA LYS A 132 -6.53 -25.43 -8.24
C LYS A 132 -5.68 -26.67 -7.95
N VAL A 133 -4.40 -26.70 -8.32
CA VAL A 133 -3.51 -27.84 -8.07
C VAL A 133 -2.73 -27.71 -6.78
N ALA A 134 -2.86 -26.61 -6.06
CA ALA A 134 -2.29 -26.42 -4.74
C ALA A 134 -3.09 -27.24 -3.70
N GLN A 135 -2.41 -27.80 -2.70
CA GLN A 135 -2.97 -28.72 -1.71
C GLN A 135 -2.73 -28.22 -0.29
N GLY A 136 -3.71 -28.39 0.58
CA GLY A 136 -3.64 -28.04 2.01
C GLY A 136 -4.79 -27.10 2.42
N VAL A 137 -4.97 -26.93 3.73
CA VAL A 137 -6.05 -26.12 4.32
C VAL A 137 -5.46 -24.94 5.10
N SER A 138 -4.66 -25.20 6.14
CA SER A 138 -4.03 -24.14 6.96
C SER A 138 -2.72 -23.64 6.36
N VAL A 139 -1.97 -24.53 5.73
CA VAL A 139 -0.80 -24.22 4.89
C VAL A 139 -1.02 -24.89 3.57
N VAL A 140 -0.93 -24.13 2.51
CA VAL A 140 -1.12 -24.61 1.14
C VAL A 140 0.24 -24.89 0.53
N HIS A 141 0.37 -26.03 -0.14
CA HIS A 141 1.59 -26.47 -0.81
C HIS A 141 1.39 -26.60 -2.31
N LEU A 142 2.40 -26.18 -3.06
CA LEU A 142 2.45 -26.28 -4.53
C LEU A 142 3.68 -27.09 -4.94
N TYR A 143 3.45 -28.31 -5.42
CA TYR A 143 4.51 -29.22 -5.81
C TYR A 143 4.88 -29.07 -7.29
N GLY A 144 6.16 -29.21 -7.61
CA GLY A 144 6.66 -29.13 -8.99
C GLY A 144 5.98 -30.13 -9.93
N GLU A 145 5.63 -31.33 -9.46
CA GLU A 145 4.91 -32.33 -10.26
C GLU A 145 3.48 -31.87 -10.64
N HIS A 146 2.87 -31.01 -9.86
CA HIS A 146 1.58 -30.41 -10.23
C HIS A 146 1.77 -29.28 -11.24
N LEU A 147 2.81 -28.46 -11.10
CA LEU A 147 3.16 -27.41 -12.05
C LEU A 147 3.47 -27.97 -13.43
N LYS A 148 4.14 -29.13 -13.52
CA LYS A 148 4.42 -29.82 -14.79
C LYS A 148 3.16 -30.03 -15.65
N LYS A 149 2.01 -30.23 -15.02
CA LYS A 149 0.72 -30.50 -15.70
C LYS A 149 -0.03 -29.25 -16.13
N ILE A 150 0.45 -28.07 -15.79
CA ILE A 150 -0.20 -26.80 -16.18
C ILE A 150 -0.03 -26.60 -17.68
N ASN A 151 -1.17 -26.49 -18.37
CA ASN A 151 -1.21 -26.18 -19.78
C ASN A 151 -0.95 -24.70 -20.01
N VAL A 152 -0.04 -24.41 -20.93
CA VAL A 152 0.32 -23.06 -21.34
C VAL A 152 0.13 -22.91 -22.85
N VAL A 153 -0.01 -21.67 -23.30
CA VAL A 153 -0.19 -21.37 -24.72
C VAL A 153 0.76 -20.22 -25.07
N TYR A 154 1.50 -20.40 -26.16
CA TYR A 154 2.57 -19.44 -26.48
C TYR A 154 2.75 -19.28 -28.00
N PRO A 155 3.10 -18.06 -28.45
CA PRO A 155 3.47 -17.79 -29.83
C PRO A 155 4.97 -18.01 -30.07
N SER A 156 5.43 -17.57 -31.23
CA SER A 156 6.87 -17.51 -31.53
C SER A 156 7.64 -16.70 -30.48
N PHE A 157 8.93 -17.02 -30.28
CA PHE A 157 9.77 -16.32 -29.31
C PHE A 157 9.82 -14.79 -29.52
N ALA A 158 9.80 -14.33 -30.78
CA ALA A 158 9.79 -12.92 -31.11
C ALA A 158 8.52 -12.21 -30.58
N GLU A 159 7.35 -12.87 -30.71
CA GLU A 159 6.10 -12.34 -30.20
C GLU A 159 6.03 -12.42 -28.66
N GLN A 160 6.53 -13.53 -28.03
CA GLN A 160 6.67 -13.63 -26.58
C GLN A 160 7.46 -12.44 -26.03
N ASN A 161 8.61 -12.15 -26.63
CA ASN A 161 9.48 -11.04 -26.22
C ASN A 161 8.77 -9.70 -26.32
N LYS A 162 8.04 -9.45 -27.41
CA LYS A 162 7.32 -8.19 -27.61
C LYS A 162 6.17 -7.99 -26.62
N ILE A 163 5.41 -9.05 -26.33
CA ILE A 163 4.35 -9.04 -25.30
C ILE A 163 4.96 -8.76 -23.93
N ALA A 164 6.03 -9.49 -23.57
CA ALA A 164 6.71 -9.32 -22.30
C ALA A 164 7.30 -7.90 -22.14
N GLN A 165 7.88 -7.34 -23.20
CA GLN A 165 8.40 -5.98 -23.20
C GLN A 165 7.29 -4.95 -22.95
N LEU A 166 6.14 -5.06 -23.63
CA LEU A 166 5.02 -4.16 -23.41
C LEU A 166 4.53 -4.18 -21.96
N LEU A 167 4.35 -5.38 -21.38
CA LEU A 167 3.88 -5.53 -20.00
C LEU A 167 4.92 -5.04 -18.99
N SER A 168 6.22 -5.30 -19.23
CA SER A 168 7.30 -4.78 -18.38
C SER A 168 7.34 -3.25 -18.36
N LEU A 169 7.14 -2.60 -19.51
CA LEU A 169 7.06 -1.13 -19.58
C LEU A 169 5.89 -0.56 -18.77
N ILE A 170 4.76 -1.28 -18.70
CA ILE A 170 3.63 -0.88 -17.86
C ILE A 170 4.00 -1.04 -16.38
N ASP A 171 4.68 -2.12 -16.00
CA ASP A 171 5.15 -2.33 -14.64
C ASP A 171 6.14 -1.23 -14.21
N GLU A 172 7.10 -0.87 -15.04
CA GLU A 172 8.02 0.23 -14.79
C GLU A 172 7.28 1.57 -14.57
N ARG A 173 6.23 1.81 -15.36
CA ARG A 173 5.38 3.00 -15.16
C ARG A 173 4.62 2.96 -13.84
N ILE A 174 4.09 1.79 -13.45
CA ILE A 174 3.42 1.61 -12.15
C ILE A 174 4.39 1.86 -10.99
N VAL A 175 5.60 1.33 -11.05
CA VAL A 175 6.65 1.53 -10.04
C VAL A 175 7.03 3.02 -9.96
N THR A 176 7.28 3.66 -11.10
CA THR A 176 7.60 5.09 -11.17
C THR A 176 6.48 5.95 -10.61
N GLN A 177 5.22 5.62 -10.94
CA GLN A 177 4.04 6.35 -10.47
C GLN A 177 3.89 6.25 -8.94
N ASN A 178 4.12 5.06 -8.37
CA ASN A 178 4.13 4.88 -6.91
C ASN A 178 5.21 5.73 -6.24
N LYS A 179 6.42 5.76 -6.81
CA LYS A 179 7.53 6.58 -6.29
C LYS A 179 7.20 8.07 -6.33
N ILE A 180 6.62 8.57 -7.42
CA ILE A 180 6.18 9.97 -7.51
C ILE A 180 5.18 10.30 -6.39
N ILE A 181 4.18 9.45 -6.16
CA ILE A 181 3.19 9.65 -5.09
C ILE A 181 3.86 9.68 -3.71
N GLU A 182 4.79 8.76 -3.46
CA GLU A 182 5.54 8.69 -2.20
C GLU A 182 6.40 9.93 -1.98
N ASP A 183 7.14 10.37 -3.00
CA ASP A 183 8.00 11.54 -2.93
C ASP A 183 7.18 12.83 -2.71
N LEU A 184 6.03 12.97 -3.38
CA LEU A 184 5.11 14.08 -3.13
C LEU A 184 4.60 14.09 -1.68
N LYS A 185 4.22 12.93 -1.12
CA LYS A 185 3.79 12.82 0.28
C LYS A 185 4.92 13.20 1.25
N LYS A 186 6.14 12.72 1.02
CA LYS A 186 7.31 13.06 1.84
C LYS A 186 7.62 14.56 1.78
N LEU A 187 7.58 15.14 0.59
CA LEU A 187 7.82 16.57 0.39
C LEU A 187 6.75 17.42 1.12
N LYS A 188 5.48 17.04 1.04
CA LYS A 188 4.40 17.69 1.79
C LYS A 188 4.68 17.70 3.30
N VAL A 189 5.10 16.56 3.86
CA VAL A 189 5.44 16.46 5.28
C VAL A 189 6.65 17.35 5.63
N ALA A 190 7.69 17.33 4.81
CA ALA A 190 8.90 18.15 5.04
C ALA A 190 8.61 19.65 5.03
N ILE A 191 7.78 20.12 4.09
CA ILE A 191 7.35 21.52 4.02
C ILE A 191 6.55 21.91 5.26
N THR A 192 5.58 21.08 5.67
CA THR A 192 4.80 21.32 6.88
C THR A 192 5.70 21.42 8.12
N GLN A 193 6.68 20.52 8.25
CA GLN A 193 7.63 20.57 9.36
C GLN A 193 8.52 21.82 9.34
N LYS A 194 9.00 22.22 8.18
CA LYS A 194 9.80 23.43 8.01
C LYS A 194 9.02 24.66 8.46
N ILE A 195 7.78 24.80 7.98
CA ILE A 195 6.91 25.92 8.32
C ILE A 195 6.54 25.91 9.80
N SER A 196 6.22 24.75 10.37
CA SER A 196 5.85 24.65 11.79
C SER A 196 6.97 24.99 12.75
N LYS A 197 8.23 24.93 12.31
CA LYS A 197 9.43 25.24 13.09
C LYS A 197 10.01 26.62 12.81
N ASP A 198 9.37 27.40 11.97
CA ASP A 198 9.86 28.74 11.64
C ASP A 198 9.86 29.64 12.89
N ASN A 199 10.96 30.37 13.07
CA ASN A 199 11.16 31.22 14.24
C ASN A 199 10.24 32.47 14.25
N SER A 200 9.67 32.82 13.12
CA SER A 200 8.69 33.93 12.99
C SER A 200 7.29 33.55 13.46
N ASN A 201 7.04 32.27 13.71
CA ASN A 201 5.74 31.79 14.17
C ASN A 201 5.42 32.29 15.57
N ARG A 202 4.15 32.64 15.80
CA ARG A 202 3.64 32.99 17.13
C ARG A 202 3.10 31.75 17.84
N LYS A 203 3.24 31.71 19.16
CA LYS A 203 2.56 30.72 20.02
C LYS A 203 1.12 31.18 20.23
N VAL A 204 0.17 30.30 19.94
CA VAL A 204 -1.27 30.58 20.03
C VAL A 204 -1.96 29.41 20.72
N MET A 205 -2.85 29.68 21.65
CA MET A 205 -3.68 28.65 22.26
C MET A 205 -4.59 28.02 21.21
N LEU A 206 -4.72 26.71 21.22
CA LEU A 206 -5.59 26.04 20.25
C LEU A 206 -7.08 26.48 20.41
N SER A 207 -7.49 26.90 21.62
CA SER A 207 -8.79 27.48 21.88
C SER A 207 -9.07 28.80 21.17
N GLU A 208 -8.05 29.54 20.73
CA GLU A 208 -8.21 30.75 19.92
C GLU A 208 -8.45 30.40 18.42
N LEU A 209 -8.07 29.20 18.01
CA LEU A 209 -8.10 28.75 16.63
C LEU A 209 -9.27 27.82 16.31
N LEU A 210 -9.80 27.14 17.34
CA LEU A 210 -10.85 26.13 17.20
C LEU A 210 -12.00 26.39 18.18
N THR A 211 -13.23 26.26 17.69
CA THR A 211 -14.46 26.29 18.50
C THR A 211 -15.13 24.91 18.46
N GLU A 212 -15.44 24.34 19.62
CA GLU A 212 -16.10 23.03 19.67
C GLU A 212 -17.53 23.11 19.09
N ARG A 213 -17.87 22.14 18.23
CA ARG A 213 -19.20 21.98 17.65
C ARG A 213 -20.02 21.03 18.50
N TYR A 214 -21.20 21.49 18.96
CA TYR A 214 -22.10 20.71 19.81
C TYR A 214 -23.32 20.16 19.06
N GLU A 215 -23.39 20.29 17.74
CA GLU A 215 -24.52 19.82 16.92
C GLU A 215 -24.63 18.30 17.00
N LYS A 216 -25.84 17.82 17.40
CA LYS A 216 -26.14 16.38 17.48
C LYS A 216 -26.88 15.90 16.26
N ASN A 217 -26.69 14.62 15.95
CA ASN A 217 -27.14 13.95 14.71
C ASN A 217 -28.66 13.66 14.73
N LYS A 218 -29.49 14.69 14.89
CA LYS A 218 -30.95 14.54 14.88
C LYS A 218 -31.50 14.14 13.50
N ASP A 219 -30.79 14.51 12.44
CA ASP A 219 -31.16 14.23 11.04
C ASP A 219 -30.62 12.89 10.54
N LEU A 220 -30.02 12.08 11.42
CA LEU A 220 -29.51 10.72 11.14
C LEU A 220 -28.49 10.66 10.00
N TYR A 221 -27.59 11.65 9.89
CA TYR A 221 -26.48 11.62 8.95
C TYR A 221 -25.64 10.34 9.08
N PRO A 222 -25.04 9.84 7.98
CA PRO A 222 -24.30 8.58 7.98
C PRO A 222 -23.07 8.63 8.90
N VAL A 223 -22.83 7.50 9.58
CA VAL A 223 -21.73 7.39 10.56
C VAL A 223 -20.39 7.18 9.86
N HIS A 224 -19.41 7.98 10.25
CA HIS A 224 -18.04 7.94 9.77
C HIS A 224 -17.06 7.63 10.90
N SER A 225 -15.94 7.07 10.52
CA SER A 225 -14.77 6.83 11.38
C SER A 225 -13.60 7.71 10.94
N VAL A 226 -12.57 7.81 11.79
CA VAL A 226 -11.34 8.54 11.47
C VAL A 226 -10.20 7.54 11.28
N SER A 227 -9.61 7.55 10.10
CA SER A 227 -8.44 6.75 9.72
C SER A 227 -7.17 7.59 9.68
N VAL A 228 -6.01 6.99 9.98
CA VAL A 228 -4.71 7.66 9.84
C VAL A 228 -4.43 8.00 8.38
N SER A 229 -4.67 7.06 7.46
CA SER A 229 -4.36 7.17 6.03
C SER A 229 -5.45 7.87 5.24
N GLU A 230 -6.72 7.53 5.49
CA GLU A 230 -7.85 7.93 4.63
C GLU A 230 -8.63 9.15 5.15
N GLY A 231 -8.31 9.62 6.38
CA GLY A 231 -9.03 10.73 6.99
C GLY A 231 -10.39 10.32 7.55
N ILE A 232 -11.45 11.11 7.29
CA ILE A 232 -12.81 10.82 7.72
C ILE A 232 -13.52 10.01 6.64
N ILE A 233 -13.92 8.78 6.94
CA ILE A 233 -14.41 7.78 5.98
C ILE A 233 -15.68 7.12 6.46
N ASN A 234 -16.55 6.71 5.53
CA ASN A 234 -17.73 5.95 5.86
C ASN A 234 -17.34 4.62 6.53
N GLN A 235 -17.95 4.33 7.66
CA GLN A 235 -17.58 3.18 8.49
C GLN A 235 -17.91 1.84 7.81
N VAL A 236 -19.03 1.76 7.10
CA VAL A 236 -19.45 0.54 6.40
C VAL A 236 -18.59 0.29 5.18
N ASP A 237 -18.32 1.32 4.38
CA ASP A 237 -17.52 1.18 3.15
C ASP A 237 -16.08 0.75 3.45
N PHE A 238 -15.52 1.20 4.58
CA PHE A 238 -14.13 0.91 4.94
C PHE A 238 -13.95 -0.38 5.75
N LEU A 239 -14.86 -0.67 6.70
CA LEU A 239 -14.74 -1.80 7.62
C LEU A 239 -15.65 -2.98 7.26
N GLY A 240 -16.45 -2.85 6.21
CA GLY A 240 -17.42 -3.86 5.77
C GLY A 240 -18.62 -4.04 6.71
N ARG A 241 -18.64 -3.32 7.84
CA ARG A 241 -19.72 -3.33 8.82
C ARG A 241 -19.79 -2.04 9.61
N SER A 242 -20.96 -1.72 10.16
CA SER A 242 -21.13 -0.63 11.12
C SER A 242 -20.79 -1.10 12.54
N PHE A 243 -20.09 -0.25 13.29
CA PHE A 243 -19.91 -0.36 14.75
C PHE A 243 -20.70 0.70 15.49
N ALA A 244 -21.58 1.42 14.80
CA ALA A 244 -22.44 2.43 15.40
C ALA A 244 -23.49 1.78 16.32
N ALA A 245 -23.92 2.52 17.34
CA ALA A 245 -25.06 2.14 18.16
C ALA A 245 -26.34 2.13 17.31
N ASN A 246 -27.38 1.43 17.79
CA ASN A 246 -28.69 1.42 17.13
C ASN A 246 -29.31 2.84 17.09
N ASP A 247 -29.09 3.64 18.11
CA ASP A 247 -29.45 5.06 18.14
C ASP A 247 -28.22 5.93 17.94
N ILE A 248 -28.17 6.62 16.81
CA ILE A 248 -27.09 7.54 16.42
C ILE A 248 -27.46 9.02 16.63
N SER A 249 -28.59 9.31 17.24
CA SER A 249 -29.07 10.70 17.45
C SER A 249 -28.14 11.54 18.33
N ASN A 250 -27.39 10.90 19.23
CA ASN A 250 -26.40 11.51 20.10
C ASN A 250 -25.00 11.67 19.47
N TYR A 251 -24.80 11.20 18.24
CA TYR A 251 -23.52 11.35 17.55
C TYR A 251 -23.25 12.83 17.24
N ASN A 252 -21.98 13.18 17.09
CA ASN A 252 -21.57 14.54 16.77
C ASN A 252 -21.59 14.76 15.26
N VAL A 253 -22.25 15.84 14.82
CA VAL A 253 -22.27 16.22 13.41
C VAL A 253 -20.93 16.83 13.01
N VAL A 254 -20.47 16.47 11.82
CA VAL A 254 -19.23 16.97 11.19
C VAL A 254 -19.59 17.61 9.86
N CYS A 255 -19.15 18.84 9.67
CA CYS A 255 -19.26 19.57 8.41
C CYS A 255 -17.93 19.57 7.65
N CYS A 256 -17.96 19.93 6.37
CA CYS A 256 -16.74 20.18 5.61
C CYS A 256 -15.87 21.24 6.31
N GLY A 257 -14.56 20.99 6.39
CA GLY A 257 -13.59 21.86 7.06
C GLY A 257 -13.49 21.68 8.59
N ASP A 258 -14.39 20.96 9.24
CA ASP A 258 -14.27 20.70 10.69
C ASP A 258 -13.08 19.80 11.01
N ILE A 259 -12.42 20.06 12.13
CA ILE A 259 -11.35 19.23 12.70
C ILE A 259 -11.98 18.21 13.65
N VAL A 260 -11.68 16.94 13.44
CA VAL A 260 -12.15 15.84 14.29
C VAL A 260 -10.96 15.23 15.03
N TYR A 261 -11.09 15.15 16.37
CA TYR A 261 -10.13 14.49 17.25
C TYR A 261 -10.72 13.19 17.81
N THR A 262 -10.10 12.06 17.50
CA THR A 262 -10.40 10.76 18.12
C THR A 262 -9.43 10.50 19.26
N LYS A 263 -9.91 9.89 20.34
CA LYS A 263 -9.11 9.60 21.54
C LYS A 263 -8.51 8.19 21.52
N SER A 264 -8.81 7.41 20.48
CA SER A 264 -8.36 6.00 20.37
C SER A 264 -6.92 5.95 19.89
N PRO A 265 -6.02 5.25 20.60
CA PRO A 265 -4.66 5.00 20.15
C PRO A 265 -4.66 4.17 18.86
N THR A 266 -3.80 4.51 17.92
CA THR A 266 -3.68 3.79 16.64
C THR A 266 -2.26 3.93 16.10
N GLY A 267 -1.54 2.82 15.94
CA GLY A 267 -0.18 2.82 15.39
C GLY A 267 0.74 3.85 16.06
N ASP A 268 1.30 4.74 15.25
CA ASP A 268 2.21 5.80 15.70
C ASP A 268 1.53 6.98 16.42
N PHE A 269 0.21 6.92 16.59
CA PHE A 269 -0.61 7.95 17.25
C PHE A 269 -1.13 7.45 18.62
N PRO A 270 -0.28 7.39 19.65
CA PRO A 270 -0.63 6.77 20.94
C PRO A 270 -1.71 7.54 21.72
N TYR A 271 -2.01 8.79 21.36
CA TYR A 271 -2.95 9.67 22.08
C TYR A 271 -4.15 10.10 21.23
N GLY A 272 -4.34 9.44 20.08
CA GLY A 272 -5.43 9.72 19.16
C GLY A 272 -5.00 10.46 17.89
N ILE A 273 -5.94 10.60 16.97
CA ILE A 273 -5.75 11.12 15.62
C ILE A 273 -6.53 12.41 15.46
N VAL A 274 -5.96 13.39 14.77
CA VAL A 274 -6.62 14.65 14.41
C VAL A 274 -6.68 14.75 12.88
N LYS A 275 -7.90 14.93 12.34
CA LYS A 275 -8.10 15.06 10.88
C LYS A 275 -9.13 16.15 10.58
N MET A 276 -8.97 16.81 9.44
CA MET A 276 -9.96 17.73 8.89
C MET A 276 -10.92 16.97 7.97
N SER A 277 -12.20 17.30 8.04
CA SER A 277 -13.21 16.77 7.12
C SER A 277 -13.08 17.44 5.74
N SER A 278 -13.00 16.61 4.70
CA SER A 278 -13.08 17.05 3.30
C SER A 278 -14.37 16.55 2.62
N ILE A 279 -15.37 16.15 3.41
CA ILE A 279 -16.64 15.62 2.92
C ILE A 279 -17.61 16.77 2.76
N ASP A 280 -18.12 16.97 1.54
CA ASP A 280 -19.00 18.12 1.21
C ASP A 280 -20.37 18.05 1.88
N THR A 281 -20.83 16.85 2.26
CA THR A 281 -22.09 16.65 2.97
C THR A 281 -21.87 16.53 4.47
N LYS A 282 -22.91 16.86 5.28
CA LYS A 282 -22.87 16.58 6.71
C LYS A 282 -22.80 15.07 6.96
N VAL A 283 -21.95 14.69 7.90
CA VAL A 283 -21.78 13.31 8.38
C VAL A 283 -21.77 13.28 9.89
N SER A 284 -21.76 12.11 10.50
CA SER A 284 -21.69 11.99 11.96
C SER A 284 -20.53 11.11 12.41
N VAL A 285 -20.01 11.40 13.61
CA VAL A 285 -18.96 10.61 14.26
C VAL A 285 -19.36 10.28 15.69
N SER A 286 -18.67 9.29 16.28
CA SER A 286 -18.90 8.86 17.67
C SER A 286 -19.00 10.04 18.63
N PRO A 287 -19.91 10.01 19.63
CA PRO A 287 -20.00 11.05 20.67
C PRO A 287 -18.71 11.18 21.50
N LEU A 288 -17.83 10.19 21.45
CA LEU A 288 -16.52 10.23 22.13
C LEU A 288 -15.50 11.13 21.43
N TYR A 289 -15.74 11.48 20.16
CA TYR A 289 -14.81 12.31 19.37
C TYR A 289 -15.10 13.81 19.60
N GLY A 290 -14.04 14.61 19.64
CA GLY A 290 -14.17 16.04 19.59
C GLY A 290 -14.35 16.52 18.15
N VAL A 291 -15.28 17.43 17.93
CA VAL A 291 -15.49 18.08 16.62
C VAL A 291 -15.33 19.58 16.81
N TYR A 292 -14.50 20.21 15.99
CA TYR A 292 -14.15 21.62 16.14
C TYR A 292 -14.22 22.34 14.81
N HIS A 293 -14.79 23.53 14.82
CA HIS A 293 -14.80 24.44 13.70
C HIS A 293 -13.55 25.34 13.75
N PRO A 294 -12.69 25.38 12.74
CA PRO A 294 -11.51 26.27 12.70
C PRO A 294 -11.92 27.72 12.41
N SER A 295 -11.15 28.67 12.97
CA SER A 295 -11.36 30.11 12.77
C SER A 295 -11.24 30.56 11.31
N SER A 296 -10.56 29.80 10.49
CA SER A 296 -10.53 29.94 9.03
C SER A 296 -10.15 28.62 8.35
N GLU A 297 -10.46 28.50 7.06
CA GLU A 297 -10.06 27.36 6.23
C GLU A 297 -8.53 27.14 6.26
N TYR A 298 -7.75 28.23 6.19
CA TYR A 298 -6.27 28.15 6.22
C TYR A 298 -5.74 27.57 7.53
N VAL A 299 -6.37 27.92 8.64
CA VAL A 299 -6.07 27.34 9.96
C VAL A 299 -6.42 25.85 9.96
N GLY A 300 -7.59 25.47 9.44
CA GLY A 300 -7.99 24.06 9.33
C GLY A 300 -7.01 23.22 8.54
N ILE A 301 -6.60 23.68 7.35
CA ILE A 301 -5.61 23.01 6.50
C ILE A 301 -4.25 22.88 7.21
N TYR A 302 -3.79 23.94 7.87
CA TYR A 302 -2.54 23.92 8.62
C TYR A 302 -2.60 22.90 9.78
N LEU A 303 -3.63 22.94 10.59
CA LEU A 303 -3.80 22.04 11.74
C LEU A 303 -3.90 20.58 11.28
N HIS A 304 -4.64 20.30 10.21
CA HIS A 304 -4.72 18.96 9.64
C HIS A 304 -3.34 18.40 9.28
N ASN A 305 -2.52 19.19 8.60
CA ASN A 305 -1.19 18.75 8.16
C ASN A 305 -0.19 18.72 9.34
N TYR A 306 -0.27 19.65 10.28
CA TYR A 306 0.53 19.66 11.50
C TYR A 306 0.32 18.39 12.32
N PHE A 307 -0.93 18.02 12.58
CA PHE A 307 -1.29 16.84 13.36
C PHE A 307 -1.22 15.52 12.56
N SER A 308 -1.13 15.57 11.25
CA SER A 308 -0.85 14.39 10.43
C SER A 308 0.58 13.85 10.62
N ASN A 309 1.48 14.64 11.20
CA ASN A 309 2.77 14.18 11.68
C ASN A 309 2.63 13.60 13.09
N SER A 310 2.96 12.31 13.26
CA SER A 310 2.79 11.59 14.53
C SER A 310 3.59 12.19 15.67
N LEU A 311 4.81 12.72 15.41
CA LEU A 311 5.64 13.36 16.40
C LEU A 311 5.03 14.69 16.91
N ASN A 312 4.49 15.51 16.00
CA ASN A 312 3.82 16.74 16.35
C ASN A 312 2.55 16.46 17.18
N ALA A 313 1.74 15.50 16.74
CA ALA A 313 0.54 15.07 17.47
C ALA A 313 0.91 14.54 18.86
N LYS A 314 1.90 13.67 18.95
CA LYS A 314 2.41 13.14 20.21
C LYS A 314 2.89 14.25 21.15
N ASN A 315 3.73 15.16 20.69
CA ASN A 315 4.29 16.25 21.51
C ASN A 315 3.22 17.21 22.00
N TYR A 316 2.21 17.49 21.17
CA TYR A 316 1.07 18.34 21.56
C TYR A 316 0.20 17.65 22.62
N LEU A 317 -0.26 16.42 22.32
CA LEU A 317 -1.21 15.69 23.15
C LEU A 317 -0.62 15.19 24.46
N HIS A 318 0.66 14.82 24.50
CA HIS A 318 1.34 14.31 25.69
C HIS A 318 1.24 15.26 26.88
N LYS A 319 1.32 16.57 26.64
CA LYS A 319 1.20 17.62 27.70
C LYS A 319 -0.18 17.72 28.30
N LEU A 320 -1.19 17.19 27.61
CA LEU A 320 -2.61 17.27 27.98
C LEU A 320 -3.12 16.03 28.73
N ILE A 321 -2.28 14.99 28.83
CA ILE A 321 -2.65 13.71 29.42
C ILE A 321 -2.99 13.90 30.90
N GLN A 322 -4.17 13.43 31.29
CA GLN A 322 -4.54 13.21 32.67
C GLN A 322 -4.51 11.71 32.96
N LYS A 323 -3.74 11.30 33.95
CA LYS A 323 -3.74 9.91 34.41
C LYS A 323 -5.04 9.63 35.14
N GLY A 324 -5.92 8.87 34.52
CA GLY A 324 -7.15 8.34 35.12
C GLY A 324 -6.87 7.09 35.95
N ALA A 325 -7.91 6.62 36.65
CA ALA A 325 -7.89 5.32 37.34
C ALA A 325 -7.47 4.22 36.34
N LYS A 326 -6.58 3.31 36.75
CA LYS A 326 -6.02 2.24 35.93
C LYS A 326 -5.10 2.72 34.76
N ASN A 327 -4.40 3.85 34.91
CA ASN A 327 -3.49 4.40 33.88
C ASN A 327 -4.16 4.70 32.52
N THR A 328 -5.48 4.86 32.46
CA THR A 328 -6.18 5.24 31.24
C THR A 328 -5.81 6.67 30.86
N ILE A 329 -5.42 6.85 29.60
CA ILE A 329 -5.13 8.17 29.02
C ILE A 329 -6.47 8.84 28.71
N ASN A 330 -6.75 9.96 29.37
CA ASN A 330 -7.95 10.74 29.11
C ASN A 330 -7.58 12.18 28.73
N ILE A 331 -8.03 12.61 27.53
CA ILE A 331 -7.97 14.01 27.10
C ILE A 331 -9.41 14.40 26.75
N THR A 332 -10.05 15.22 27.58
CA THR A 332 -11.40 15.72 27.29
C THR A 332 -11.40 16.67 26.10
N ASN A 333 -12.56 16.90 25.48
CA ASN A 333 -12.68 17.82 24.33
C ASN A 333 -12.20 19.22 24.70
N LYS A 334 -12.59 19.72 25.89
CA LYS A 334 -12.11 21.01 26.40
C LYS A 334 -10.60 21.01 26.60
N ARG A 335 -10.05 19.95 27.21
CA ARG A 335 -8.62 19.81 27.47
C ARG A 335 -7.78 19.81 26.19
N PHE A 336 -8.30 19.24 25.09
CA PHE A 336 -7.65 19.25 23.79
C PHE A 336 -7.30 20.67 23.30
N LEU A 337 -8.09 21.67 23.68
CA LEU A 337 -7.89 23.08 23.31
C LEU A 337 -6.90 23.84 24.22
N GLU A 338 -6.48 23.24 25.35
CA GLU A 338 -5.69 23.92 26.41
C GLU A 338 -4.17 23.76 26.21
N ASN A 339 -3.68 23.82 24.99
CA ASN A 339 -2.24 23.83 24.73
C ASN A 339 -1.93 24.75 23.55
N GLU A 340 -0.71 25.20 23.50
CA GLU A 340 -0.22 26.10 22.45
C GLU A 340 0.27 25.36 21.24
N ILE A 341 0.08 25.97 20.09
CA ILE A 341 0.64 25.56 18.81
C ILE A 341 1.44 26.70 18.20
N SER A 342 2.47 26.36 17.44
CA SER A 342 3.22 27.32 16.63
C SER A 342 2.42 27.64 15.37
N LEU A 343 1.96 28.86 15.19
CA LEU A 343 1.15 29.30 14.05
C LEU A 343 1.94 30.28 13.18
N PRO A 344 2.02 30.03 11.86
CA PRO A 344 2.62 30.98 10.93
C PRO A 344 1.87 32.32 10.91
N ILE A 345 2.56 33.40 10.51
CA ILE A 345 1.90 34.68 10.22
C ILE A 345 0.85 34.51 9.13
N GLU A 346 -0.18 35.32 9.10
CA GLU A 346 -1.36 35.14 8.26
C GLU A 346 -1.04 35.04 6.75
N THR A 347 -0.12 35.84 6.26
CA THR A 347 0.31 35.80 4.85
C THR A 347 0.94 34.45 4.49
N LEU A 348 1.89 33.97 5.31
CA LEU A 348 2.55 32.70 5.14
C LEU A 348 1.57 31.51 5.28
N LEU A 349 0.60 31.64 6.20
CA LEU A 349 -0.43 30.63 6.43
C LEU A 349 -1.32 30.47 5.20
N LYS A 350 -1.72 31.57 4.56
CA LYS A 350 -2.50 31.55 3.31
C LYS A 350 -1.71 30.95 2.15
N GLU A 351 -0.47 31.38 1.93
CA GLU A 351 0.40 30.84 0.90
C GLU A 351 0.65 29.34 1.10
N TYR A 352 0.97 28.93 2.33
CA TYR A 352 1.13 27.52 2.68
C TYR A 352 -0.12 26.69 2.37
N SER A 353 -1.30 27.19 2.76
CA SER A 353 -2.54 26.46 2.58
C SER A 353 -2.90 26.28 1.11
N LEU A 354 -2.73 27.30 0.29
CA LEU A 354 -2.92 27.22 -1.16
C LEU A 354 -1.94 26.23 -1.80
N PHE A 355 -0.68 26.27 -1.38
CA PHE A 355 0.36 25.39 -1.88
C PHE A 355 0.07 23.92 -1.51
N ILE A 356 -0.26 23.64 -0.25
CA ILE A 356 -0.58 22.30 0.22
C ILE A 356 -1.84 21.74 -0.46
N SER A 357 -2.85 22.57 -0.67
CA SER A 357 -4.06 22.17 -1.40
C SER A 357 -3.74 21.77 -2.84
N ALA A 358 -2.84 22.50 -3.51
CA ALA A 358 -2.36 22.13 -4.84
C ALA A 358 -1.59 20.78 -4.83
N PHE A 359 -0.78 20.52 -3.78
CA PHE A 359 -0.13 19.22 -3.59
C PHE A 359 -1.14 18.09 -3.41
N ASP A 360 -2.19 18.29 -2.62
CA ASP A 360 -3.23 17.27 -2.42
C ASP A 360 -3.97 16.96 -3.71
N LEU A 361 -4.28 17.97 -4.52
CA LEU A 361 -4.85 17.77 -5.86
C LEU A 361 -3.89 17.01 -6.78
N LYS A 362 -2.60 17.33 -6.75
CA LYS A 362 -1.59 16.62 -7.54
C LYS A 362 -1.48 15.15 -7.10
N ILE A 363 -1.40 14.87 -5.81
CA ILE A 363 -1.36 13.50 -5.27
C ILE A 363 -2.61 12.71 -5.71
N LYS A 364 -3.80 13.28 -5.60
CA LYS A 364 -5.05 12.65 -6.07
C LYS A 364 -5.02 12.35 -7.58
N SER A 365 -4.50 13.27 -8.38
CA SER A 365 -4.34 13.06 -9.83
C SER A 365 -3.39 11.90 -10.14
N GLU A 366 -2.24 11.83 -9.44
CA GLU A 366 -1.26 10.75 -9.62
C GLU A 366 -1.80 9.40 -9.14
N GLN A 367 -2.57 9.36 -8.06
CA GLN A 367 -3.27 8.16 -7.60
C GLN A 367 -4.30 7.65 -8.61
N LYS A 368 -5.04 8.57 -9.26
CA LYS A 368 -5.97 8.22 -10.33
C LYS A 368 -5.23 7.65 -11.55
N ALA A 369 -4.11 8.24 -11.93
CA ALA A 369 -3.27 7.73 -13.02
C ALA A 369 -2.73 6.33 -12.70
N LEU A 370 -2.28 6.08 -11.46
CA LEU A 370 -1.85 4.76 -11.00
C LEU A 370 -2.96 3.72 -11.14
N LEU A 371 -4.17 4.03 -10.68
CA LEU A 371 -5.32 3.14 -10.79
C LEU A 371 -5.64 2.78 -12.25
N LEU A 372 -5.54 3.75 -13.16
CA LEU A 372 -5.76 3.52 -14.59
C LEU A 372 -4.69 2.60 -15.19
N LEU A 373 -3.41 2.78 -14.82
CA LEU A 373 -2.32 1.90 -15.25
C LEU A 373 -2.52 0.47 -14.76
N GLN A 374 -2.93 0.28 -13.51
CA GLN A 374 -3.23 -1.03 -12.94
C GLN A 374 -4.39 -1.72 -13.68
N LYS A 375 -5.49 -1.02 -13.93
CA LYS A 375 -6.61 -1.53 -14.72
C LYS A 375 -6.21 -1.87 -16.17
N GLN A 376 -5.37 -1.04 -16.78
CA GLN A 376 -4.83 -1.31 -18.13
C GLN A 376 -3.99 -2.60 -18.13
N LYS A 377 -3.13 -2.80 -17.12
CA LYS A 377 -2.35 -4.03 -16.98
C LYS A 377 -3.26 -5.26 -16.84
N GLU A 378 -4.23 -5.20 -15.93
CA GLU A 378 -5.20 -6.31 -15.74
C GLU A 378 -5.94 -6.64 -17.04
N TYR A 379 -6.42 -5.63 -17.75
CA TYR A 379 -7.08 -5.83 -19.04
C TYR A 379 -6.15 -6.51 -20.05
N LEU A 380 -4.91 -6.07 -20.18
CA LEU A 380 -3.93 -6.66 -21.10
C LEU A 380 -3.59 -8.10 -20.71
N LEU A 381 -3.43 -8.40 -19.42
CA LEU A 381 -3.22 -9.78 -18.94
C LEU A 381 -4.38 -10.71 -19.29
N GLN A 382 -5.60 -10.19 -19.36
CA GLN A 382 -6.76 -10.98 -19.80
C GLN A 382 -6.87 -11.11 -21.32
N GLN A 383 -6.51 -10.07 -22.08
CA GLN A 383 -6.75 -10.00 -23.52
C GLN A 383 -5.58 -10.47 -24.39
N MET A 384 -4.35 -10.40 -23.89
CA MET A 384 -3.15 -10.79 -24.68
C MET A 384 -2.80 -12.27 -24.57
N PHE A 385 -3.30 -12.97 -23.54
CA PHE A 385 -3.12 -14.42 -23.39
C PHE A 385 -4.40 -15.15 -23.77
N ILE A 386 -4.27 -16.12 -24.65
CA ILE A 386 -5.38 -16.92 -25.21
C ILE A 386 -5.81 -18.01 -24.23
#